data_1100390c3a424882e8a97d241d2fb5ba
#
_entry.id   1100390c3a424882e8a97d241d2fb5ba
#
_cell.length_a   1.000
_cell.length_b   1.000
_cell.length_c   1.000
_cell.angle_alpha   90.00
_cell.angle_beta   90.00
_cell.angle_gamma   90.00
#
_symmetry.space_group_name_H-M   'P 1'
#
loop_
_entity.id
_entity.type
_entity.pdbx_description
1 polymer ?
#
loop_
_entity_poly.entity_id
_entity_poly.type
_entity_poly.pdbx_seq_one_letter_code
_entity_poly.pdbx_strand_id
1 'polypeptide(L)'
;MKKILLAVTAALAITGCSQNEEFEAPSQKAEINFNTAVTRATELDIDGLKSSGFQVYAYNTKAEEMSATVTLSTPWINGSATYSDSKWTVSGGPYYWPLAENLQFFAYSPKDGVTYTAPNGTTDKGYPKFTYT
;
A
#
# COMPACT_ATOMS: atom_id res chain seq x y z
N MET A 1 -30.68 -33.88 -25.95
CA MET A 1 -30.33 -34.06 -24.53
C MET A 1 -28.87 -33.84 -24.23
N LYS A 2 -27.98 -34.47 -24.93
CA LYS A 2 -26.54 -34.29 -24.68
C LYS A 2 -26.01 -32.87 -24.86
N LYS A 3 -26.57 -32.15 -25.82
CA LYS A 3 -26.20 -30.74 -26.10
C LYS A 3 -26.61 -29.78 -24.98
N ILE A 4 -27.73 -30.04 -24.34
CA ILE A 4 -28.23 -29.22 -23.24
C ILE A 4 -27.36 -29.39 -22.00
N LEU A 5 -26.91 -30.59 -21.72
CA LEU A 5 -26.01 -30.88 -20.60
C LEU A 5 -24.65 -30.18 -20.73
N LEU A 6 -24.11 -30.15 -21.94
CA LEU A 6 -22.85 -29.46 -22.21
C LEU A 6 -22.96 -27.94 -22.03
N ALA A 7 -24.07 -27.37 -22.47
CA ALA A 7 -24.33 -25.93 -22.29
C ALA A 7 -24.46 -25.54 -20.80
N VAL A 8 -25.11 -26.35 -20.03
CA VAL A 8 -25.26 -26.13 -18.58
C VAL A 8 -23.93 -26.22 -17.87
N THR A 9 -23.09 -27.18 -18.23
CA THR A 9 -21.77 -27.33 -17.63
C THR A 9 -20.85 -26.14 -17.94
N ALA A 10 -20.92 -25.66 -19.18
CA ALA A 10 -20.11 -24.46 -19.56
C ALA A 10 -20.58 -23.21 -18.82
N ALA A 11 -21.87 -23.02 -18.65
CA ALA A 11 -22.42 -21.89 -17.91
C ALA A 11 -22.02 -21.92 -16.44
N LEU A 12 -22.01 -23.08 -15.81
CA LEU A 12 -21.56 -23.24 -14.43
C LEU A 12 -20.08 -22.94 -14.25
N ALA A 13 -19.25 -23.35 -15.21
CA ALA A 13 -17.82 -23.07 -15.15
C ALA A 13 -17.53 -21.57 -15.24
N ILE A 14 -18.24 -20.85 -16.08
CA ILE A 14 -18.08 -19.39 -16.20
C ILE A 14 -18.56 -18.68 -14.95
N THR A 15 -19.65 -19.12 -14.36
CA THR A 15 -20.22 -18.50 -13.18
C THR A 15 -19.34 -18.72 -11.94
N GLY A 16 -18.71 -19.88 -11.83
CA GLY A 16 -17.87 -20.19 -10.68
C GLY A 16 -16.53 -19.45 -10.62
N CYS A 17 -16.00 -19.02 -11.75
CA CYS A 17 -14.66 -18.43 -11.82
C CYS A 17 -14.62 -16.93 -11.57
N SER A 18 -15.67 -16.17 -11.87
CA SER A 18 -15.59 -14.71 -11.88
C SER A 18 -16.44 -14.01 -10.84
N GLN A 19 -17.47 -14.62 -10.35
CA GLN A 19 -18.47 -13.92 -9.52
C GLN A 19 -18.26 -14.10 -8.03
N ASN A 20 -17.70 -15.19 -7.58
CA ASN A 20 -17.52 -15.44 -6.17
C ASN A 20 -16.44 -14.56 -5.55
N GLU A 21 -15.43 -14.18 -6.30
CA GLU A 21 -14.37 -13.33 -5.82
C GLU A 21 -14.82 -11.88 -5.66
N GLU A 22 -15.74 -11.41 -6.48
CA GLU A 22 -16.25 -10.04 -6.43
C GLU A 22 -17.28 -9.82 -5.33
N PHE A 23 -18.07 -10.82 -5.02
CA PHE A 23 -19.16 -10.69 -4.06
C PHE A 23 -18.74 -10.89 -2.60
N GLU A 24 -17.70 -11.62 -2.35
CA GLU A 24 -17.18 -11.83 -1.00
C GLU A 24 -16.27 -10.70 -0.53
N ALA A 25 -15.73 -9.93 -1.45
CA ALA A 25 -14.79 -8.86 -1.17
C ALA A 25 -15.37 -7.57 -0.57
N PRO A 26 -16.63 -7.14 -0.77
CA PRO A 26 -17.07 -5.82 -0.34
C PRO A 26 -17.08 -5.59 1.16
N SER A 27 -17.17 -6.62 1.94
CA SER A 27 -17.20 -6.51 3.42
C SER A 27 -15.82 -6.69 4.08
N GLN A 28 -14.83 -7.13 3.33
CA GLN A 28 -13.48 -7.36 3.84
C GLN A 28 -12.49 -6.42 3.17
N LYS A 29 -11.86 -5.60 3.97
CA LYS A 29 -10.77 -4.74 3.51
C LYS A 29 -9.52 -5.59 3.29
N ALA A 30 -8.89 -5.45 2.13
CA ALA A 30 -7.63 -6.11 1.86
C ALA A 30 -6.52 -5.50 2.74
N GLU A 31 -5.69 -6.37 3.30
CA GLU A 31 -4.53 -5.94 4.07
C GLU A 31 -3.46 -5.33 3.16
N ILE A 32 -2.83 -4.26 3.65
CA ILE A 32 -1.74 -3.60 2.95
C ILE A 32 -0.44 -4.34 3.27
N ASN A 33 0.13 -4.97 2.26
CA ASN A 33 1.39 -5.69 2.35
C ASN A 33 2.47 -5.01 1.52
N PHE A 34 3.70 -5.03 2.01
CA PHE A 34 4.85 -4.45 1.35
C PHE A 34 5.77 -5.54 0.82
N ASN A 35 6.15 -5.41 -0.43
CA ASN A 35 7.17 -6.21 -1.05
C ASN A 35 8.23 -5.28 -1.65
N THR A 36 9.47 -5.70 -1.57
CA THR A 36 10.58 -4.96 -2.15
C THR A 36 11.14 -5.68 -3.35
N ALA A 37 11.30 -4.95 -4.44
CA ALA A 37 12.06 -5.39 -5.60
C ALA A 37 13.15 -4.36 -5.86
N VAL A 38 14.39 -4.74 -5.68
CA VAL A 38 15.54 -3.89 -6.00
C VAL A 38 16.16 -4.41 -7.27
N THR A 39 16.01 -3.65 -8.34
CA THR A 39 16.55 -4.04 -9.66
C THR A 39 17.92 -3.44 -9.95
N ARG A 40 18.27 -2.32 -9.32
CA ARG A 40 19.56 -1.63 -9.52
C ARG A 40 19.89 -0.72 -8.34
N ALA A 41 20.42 -1.24 -7.26
CA ALA A 41 21.00 -0.40 -6.23
C ALA A 41 22.48 -0.72 -6.09
N THR A 42 23.30 0.29 -6.20
CA THR A 42 24.74 0.20 -5.98
C THR A 42 25.13 0.50 -4.53
N GLU A 43 24.27 1.24 -3.81
CA GLU A 43 24.57 1.67 -2.45
C GLU A 43 23.69 0.99 -1.39
N LEU A 44 22.46 0.64 -1.74
CA LEU A 44 21.58 -0.11 -0.86
C LEU A 44 21.03 -1.33 -1.61
N ASP A 45 21.60 -2.48 -1.33
CA ASP A 45 21.08 -3.74 -1.85
C ASP A 45 19.86 -4.23 -1.03
N ILE A 46 19.26 -5.31 -1.49
CA ILE A 46 18.07 -5.87 -0.82
C ILE A 46 18.38 -6.34 0.61
N ASP A 47 19.57 -6.81 0.87
CA ASP A 47 19.96 -7.29 2.21
C ASP A 47 20.24 -6.11 3.15
N GLY A 48 20.82 -5.05 2.66
CA GLY A 48 20.95 -3.79 3.37
C GLY A 48 19.59 -3.18 3.72
N LEU A 49 18.64 -3.19 2.78
CA LEU A 49 17.28 -2.72 3.04
C LEU A 49 16.55 -3.59 4.07
N LYS A 50 16.67 -4.91 3.99
CA LYS A 50 16.11 -5.83 4.98
C LYS A 50 16.70 -5.63 6.37
N SER A 51 17.97 -5.31 6.44
CA SER A 51 18.68 -5.05 7.70
C SER A 51 18.29 -3.72 8.33
N SER A 52 18.25 -2.64 7.54
CA SER A 52 17.96 -1.29 8.02
C SER A 52 16.46 -1.00 8.17
N GLY A 53 15.62 -1.67 7.38
CA GLY A 53 14.23 -1.34 7.26
C GLY A 53 13.98 -0.01 6.55
N PHE A 54 12.74 0.43 6.56
CA PHE A 54 12.35 1.73 6.01
C PHE A 54 11.23 2.35 6.84
N GLN A 55 11.11 3.66 6.75
CA GLN A 55 9.98 4.39 7.31
C GLN A 55 8.93 4.55 6.21
N VAL A 56 7.66 4.37 6.55
CA VAL A 56 6.55 4.50 5.61
C VAL A 56 5.44 5.37 6.19
N TYR A 57 4.92 6.23 5.34
CA TYR A 57 3.74 7.04 5.58
C TYR A 57 2.74 6.79 4.46
N ALA A 58 1.47 6.72 4.79
CA ALA A 58 0.40 6.74 3.80
C ALA A 58 -0.63 7.77 4.20
N TYR A 59 -1.08 8.54 3.24
CA TYR A 59 -2.12 9.53 3.43
C TYR A 59 -3.32 9.21 2.57
N ASN A 60 -4.48 9.35 3.16
CA ASN A 60 -5.73 9.19 2.43
C ASN A 60 -6.01 10.49 1.65
N THR A 61 -6.00 10.39 0.34
CA THR A 61 -6.31 11.49 -0.56
C THR A 61 -7.78 11.51 -0.99
N LYS A 62 -8.59 10.61 -0.43
CA LYS A 62 -9.99 10.38 -0.80
C LYS A 62 -10.10 10.01 -2.28
N ALA A 63 -10.86 10.77 -3.06
CA ALA A 63 -11.00 10.56 -4.50
C ALA A 63 -10.02 11.42 -5.34
N GLU A 64 -9.18 12.21 -4.69
CA GLU A 64 -8.27 13.12 -5.39
C GLU A 64 -6.95 12.43 -5.74
N GLU A 65 -6.36 12.82 -6.86
CA GLU A 65 -4.99 12.46 -7.19
C GLU A 65 -4.02 13.32 -6.39
N MET A 66 -2.87 12.75 -6.05
CA MET A 66 -1.85 13.48 -5.30
C MET A 66 -1.30 14.66 -6.11
N SER A 67 -1.30 15.82 -5.51
CA SER A 67 -0.81 17.06 -6.10
C SER A 67 -0.26 18.00 -5.03
N ALA A 68 0.37 19.08 -5.45
CA ALA A 68 0.89 20.10 -4.54
C ALA A 68 -0.19 20.85 -3.74
N THR A 69 -1.43 20.72 -4.12
CA THR A 69 -2.56 21.45 -3.49
C THR A 69 -3.47 20.57 -2.62
N VAL A 70 -3.26 19.26 -2.65
CA VAL A 70 -4.05 18.34 -1.86
C VAL A 70 -3.84 18.61 -0.37
N THR A 71 -4.93 18.64 0.36
CA THR A 71 -4.89 18.77 1.82
C THR A 71 -4.76 17.39 2.45
N LEU A 72 -3.59 17.11 2.98
CA LEU A 72 -3.35 15.90 3.76
C LEU A 72 -3.53 16.19 5.24
N SER A 73 -4.12 15.25 5.93
CA SER A 73 -4.37 15.32 7.38
C SER A 73 -3.50 14.29 8.12
N THR A 74 -4.04 13.67 9.13
CA THR A 74 -3.36 12.60 9.86
C THR A 74 -3.05 11.42 8.92
N PRO A 75 -1.84 10.88 8.95
CA PRO A 75 -1.50 9.75 8.10
C PRO A 75 -2.33 8.51 8.47
N TRP A 76 -2.74 7.77 7.45
CA TRP A 76 -3.35 6.45 7.56
C TRP A 76 -2.35 5.40 8.08
N ILE A 77 -1.12 5.52 7.60
CA ILE A 77 0.02 4.73 8.06
C ILE A 77 1.13 5.71 8.46
N ASN A 78 1.72 5.46 9.61
CA ASN A 78 2.93 6.10 10.09
C ASN A 78 3.71 5.06 10.89
N GLY A 79 4.63 4.39 10.26
CA GLY A 79 5.31 3.29 10.91
C GLY A 79 6.64 2.92 10.28
N SER A 80 7.44 2.21 11.07
CA SER A 80 8.67 1.59 10.61
C SER A 80 8.38 0.20 10.08
N ALA A 81 8.83 -0.07 8.86
CA ALA A 81 8.81 -1.39 8.28
C ALA A 81 10.09 -2.14 8.65
N THR A 82 9.92 -3.34 9.16
CA THR A 82 10.99 -4.27 9.49
C THR A 82 10.78 -5.58 8.77
N TYR A 83 11.88 -6.23 8.40
CA TYR A 83 11.85 -7.52 7.73
C TYR A 83 12.16 -8.65 8.71
N SER A 84 11.23 -9.57 8.85
CA SER A 84 11.41 -10.79 9.64
C SER A 84 10.49 -11.89 9.11
N ASP A 85 10.88 -13.14 9.31
CA ASP A 85 10.10 -14.30 8.86
C ASP A 85 9.66 -14.22 7.39
N SER A 86 10.58 -13.77 6.53
CA SER A 86 10.37 -13.62 5.09
C SER A 86 9.29 -12.64 4.67
N LYS A 87 8.94 -11.69 5.53
CA LYS A 87 7.95 -10.66 5.24
C LYS A 87 8.30 -9.32 5.86
N TRP A 88 7.74 -8.26 5.28
CA TRP A 88 7.75 -6.93 5.86
C TRP A 88 6.57 -6.73 6.81
N THR A 89 6.85 -6.15 7.96
CA THR A 89 5.82 -5.79 8.93
C THR A 89 5.99 -4.32 9.30
N VAL A 90 4.89 -3.58 9.27
CA VAL A 90 4.89 -2.16 9.64
C VAL A 90 4.35 -2.01 11.05
N SER A 91 5.07 -1.26 11.88
CA SER A 91 4.68 -0.99 13.26
C SER A 91 3.31 -0.30 13.32
N GLY A 92 2.50 -0.68 14.29
CA GLY A 92 1.12 -0.19 14.44
C GLY A 92 0.07 -0.90 13.59
N GLY A 93 0.48 -1.78 12.68
CA GLY A 93 -0.42 -2.57 11.85
C GLY A 93 -1.02 -3.78 12.56
N PRO A 94 -1.80 -4.61 11.83
CA PRO A 94 -1.99 -4.57 10.37
C PRO A 94 -2.80 -3.37 9.87
N TYR A 95 -2.53 -2.96 8.65
CA TYR A 95 -3.24 -1.87 7.97
C TYR A 95 -4.04 -2.42 6.79
N TYR A 96 -5.15 -1.77 6.50
CA TYR A 96 -6.08 -2.21 5.45
C TYR A 96 -6.37 -1.07 4.48
N TRP A 97 -6.62 -1.43 3.23
CA TRP A 97 -7.04 -0.48 2.21
C TRP A 97 -8.41 0.12 2.55
N PRO A 98 -8.61 1.43 2.40
CA PRO A 98 -9.95 2.00 2.44
C PRO A 98 -10.80 1.48 1.27
N LEU A 99 -12.10 1.35 1.47
CA LEU A 99 -12.98 0.70 0.47
C LEU A 99 -13.16 1.48 -0.84
N ALA A 100 -13.14 2.79 -0.78
CA ALA A 100 -13.46 3.63 -1.94
C ALA A 100 -12.61 4.89 -2.02
N GLU A 101 -11.45 4.87 -1.41
CA GLU A 101 -10.57 6.03 -1.30
C GLU A 101 -9.15 5.66 -1.71
N ASN A 102 -8.38 6.65 -2.10
CA ASN A 102 -6.99 6.48 -2.54
C ASN A 102 -6.01 6.69 -1.39
N LEU A 103 -4.95 5.92 -1.38
CA LEU A 103 -3.81 6.13 -0.50
C LEU A 103 -2.58 6.54 -1.29
N GLN A 104 -1.92 7.59 -0.85
CA GLN A 104 -0.61 7.98 -1.34
C GLN A 104 0.46 7.58 -0.34
N PHE A 105 1.46 6.86 -0.81
CA PHE A 105 2.56 6.36 0.00
C PHE A 105 3.82 7.19 -0.16
N PHE A 106 4.53 7.37 0.95
CA PHE A 106 5.87 7.95 1.01
C PHE A 106 6.72 7.07 1.90
N ALA A 107 7.93 6.77 1.46
CA ALA A 107 8.85 5.94 2.24
C ALA A 107 10.28 6.38 2.02
N TYR A 108 11.13 6.12 3.01
CA TYR A 108 12.56 6.37 2.92
C TYR A 108 13.38 5.35 3.73
N SER A 109 14.60 5.13 3.27
CA SER A 109 15.62 4.33 3.93
C SER A 109 17.01 4.90 3.59
N PRO A 110 17.99 4.85 4.51
CA PRO A 110 17.87 4.43 5.90
C PRO A 110 17.01 5.40 6.73
N LYS A 111 16.59 4.96 7.90
CA LYS A 111 15.74 5.77 8.79
C LYS A 111 16.50 6.89 9.47
N ASP A 112 17.78 6.67 9.70
CA ASP A 112 18.65 7.64 10.34
C ASP A 112 19.13 8.73 9.36
N GLY A 113 19.29 9.93 9.84
CA GLY A 113 19.75 11.07 9.04
C GLY A 113 18.68 11.70 8.15
N VAL A 114 17.42 11.30 8.29
CA VAL A 114 16.30 11.90 7.56
C VAL A 114 15.32 12.56 8.53
N THR A 115 15.08 13.83 8.32
CA THR A 115 14.01 14.55 9.00
C THR A 115 12.77 14.59 8.10
N TYR A 116 11.70 14.03 8.59
CA TYR A 116 10.40 14.06 7.94
C TYR A 116 9.58 15.23 8.48
N THR A 117 9.05 16.03 7.58
CA THR A 117 8.09 17.09 7.90
C THR A 117 6.75 16.79 7.27
N ALA A 118 5.76 16.51 8.12
CA ALA A 118 4.41 16.25 7.68
C ALA A 118 3.77 17.49 7.05
N PRO A 119 2.93 17.35 6.03
CA PRO A 119 2.06 18.42 5.58
C PRO A 119 1.07 18.76 6.69
N ASN A 120 0.77 20.03 6.87
CA ASN A 120 -0.12 20.46 7.95
C ASN A 120 -1.54 20.83 7.49
N GLY A 121 -1.84 20.63 6.23
CA GLY A 121 -3.17 20.82 5.68
C GLY A 121 -3.62 22.27 5.45
N THR A 122 -3.03 23.23 6.13
CA THR A 122 -3.39 24.66 6.02
C THR A 122 -2.36 25.48 5.29
N THR A 123 -1.15 25.45 5.74
CA THR A 123 -0.04 26.23 5.17
C THR A 123 0.91 25.41 4.31
N ASP A 124 1.07 24.13 4.65
CA ASP A 124 1.89 23.17 3.90
C ASP A 124 1.02 22.09 3.29
N LYS A 125 0.45 22.38 2.13
CA LYS A 125 -0.33 21.43 1.35
C LYS A 125 0.56 20.57 0.49
N GLY A 126 0.01 19.42 0.07
CA GLY A 126 0.67 18.54 -0.88
C GLY A 126 1.67 17.60 -0.22
N TYR A 127 2.83 17.52 -0.83
CA TYR A 127 3.82 16.51 -0.47
C TYR A 127 4.50 16.77 0.86
N PRO A 128 4.78 15.72 1.66
CA PRO A 128 5.66 15.86 2.81
C PRO A 128 7.08 16.24 2.36
N LYS A 129 7.84 16.80 3.28
CA LYS A 129 9.24 17.19 3.03
C LYS A 129 10.18 16.23 3.73
N PHE A 130 11.25 15.88 3.05
CA PHE A 130 12.34 15.06 3.59
C PHE A 130 13.64 15.86 3.52
N THR A 131 14.31 15.97 4.63
CA THR A 131 15.60 16.65 4.70
C THR A 131 16.65 15.66 5.21
N TYR A 132 17.74 15.52 4.48
CA TYR A 132 18.89 14.74 4.89
C TYR A 132 19.86 15.62 5.68
N THR A 133 20.36 15.09 6.76
CA THR A 133 21.36 15.73 7.62
C THR A 133 22.67 14.98 7.63
#